data_98f23b2459bcebc34f4e295a5d606113
#
_entry.id   98f23b2459bcebc34f4e295a5d606113
#
_cell.length_a   1.000
_cell.length_b   1.000
_cell.length_c   1.000
_cell.angle_alpha   90.00
_cell.angle_beta   90.00
_cell.angle_gamma   90.00
#
_symmetry.space_group_name_H-M   'P 1'
#
loop_
_entity.id
_entity.type
_entity.pdbx_description
1 polymer ?
#
loop_
_entity_poly.entity_id
_entity_poly.type
_entity_poly.pdbx_seq_one_letter_code
_entity_poly.pdbx_strand_id
1 'polypeptide(L)'
;MPVPPLPLRIPNPQGGGRIPGSDEAAFTLSCPEPLAVPIVIGAPHGGRHYPDNVMGAMRDPGPAMLKLEDRLIDLLAAEVARMSGAPLIVAHAPRAMIDLNRSPDDIDWAMIAGPARSDLAKGGVNRRARTGLGLVPRRLPGMGEIWKGRLAREDLDARIETVHKPYHAALGVLLERVRDEWGAVLLIDLHSMPPLKPAGPGQRAAAILTQPRACPVHEFVDI
;
A
#
# COMPACT_ATOMS: atom_id res chain seq x y z
N MET A 1 -22.53 17.95 -1.21
CA MET A 1 -21.67 17.75 -2.38
C MET A 1 -20.32 17.28 -1.85
N PRO A 2 -19.78 16.13 -2.28
CA PRO A 2 -18.41 15.77 -1.94
C PRO A 2 -17.47 16.78 -2.56
N VAL A 3 -16.57 17.32 -1.74
CA VAL A 3 -15.50 18.21 -2.21
C VAL A 3 -14.62 17.37 -3.16
N PRO A 4 -14.37 17.82 -4.40
CA PRO A 4 -13.49 17.10 -5.29
C PRO A 4 -12.10 16.97 -4.64
N PRO A 5 -11.42 15.82 -4.82
CA PRO A 5 -10.09 15.65 -4.29
C PRO A 5 -9.17 16.73 -4.84
N LEU A 6 -8.39 17.36 -3.95
CA LEU A 6 -7.34 18.28 -4.36
C LEU A 6 -6.38 17.56 -5.32
N PRO A 7 -6.00 18.19 -6.44
CA PRO A 7 -5.09 17.56 -7.39
C PRO A 7 -3.72 17.28 -6.72
N LEU A 8 -3.27 16.05 -6.83
CA LEU A 8 -1.93 15.66 -6.39
C LEU A 8 -0.89 16.43 -7.21
N ARG A 9 -0.09 17.27 -6.56
CA ARG A 9 0.98 18.01 -7.22
C ARG A 9 2.31 17.28 -7.04
N ILE A 10 2.54 16.27 -7.86
CA ILE A 10 3.80 15.52 -7.91
C ILE A 10 4.66 16.07 -9.05
N PRO A 11 5.92 16.51 -8.81
CA PRO A 11 6.81 16.93 -9.87
C PRO A 11 7.17 15.78 -10.81
N ASN A 12 7.08 15.99 -12.12
CA ASN A 12 7.43 14.99 -13.17
C ASN A 12 6.87 13.57 -12.88
N PRO A 13 5.55 13.41 -12.72
CA PRO A 13 4.96 12.14 -12.32
C PRO A 13 5.08 11.11 -13.43
N GLN A 14 5.49 9.89 -13.07
CA GLN A 14 5.49 8.74 -13.95
C GLN A 14 4.54 7.69 -13.39
N GLY A 15 3.53 7.31 -14.16
CA GLY A 15 2.62 6.22 -13.80
C GLY A 15 3.27 4.86 -13.98
N GLY A 16 2.97 3.92 -13.06
CA GLY A 16 3.44 2.55 -13.18
C GLY A 16 2.41 1.52 -12.75
N GLY A 17 2.61 0.28 -13.16
CA GLY A 17 1.63 -0.77 -12.98
C GLY A 17 0.27 -0.45 -13.61
N ARG A 18 -0.74 -1.29 -13.34
CA ARG A 18 -2.11 -1.08 -13.80
C ARG A 18 -3.10 -1.64 -12.80
N ILE A 19 -4.17 -0.93 -12.52
CA ILE A 19 -5.25 -1.41 -11.67
C ILE A 19 -6.15 -2.37 -12.48
N PRO A 20 -6.28 -3.67 -12.10
CA PRO A 20 -7.16 -4.61 -12.79
C PRO A 20 -8.60 -4.10 -12.84
N GLY A 21 -9.20 -4.12 -14.04
CA GLY A 21 -10.55 -3.60 -14.27
C GLY A 21 -10.62 -2.09 -14.51
N SER A 22 -9.46 -1.42 -14.72
CA SER A 22 -9.36 0.00 -15.01
C SER A 22 -8.19 0.26 -15.97
N ASP A 23 -8.15 1.43 -16.60
CA ASP A 23 -7.00 1.91 -17.37
C ASP A 23 -6.05 2.79 -16.54
N GLU A 24 -6.34 2.96 -15.24
CA GLU A 24 -5.55 3.78 -14.35
C GLU A 24 -4.25 3.09 -13.92
N ALA A 25 -3.20 3.89 -13.77
CA ALA A 25 -1.94 3.44 -13.19
C ALA A 25 -2.14 2.98 -11.74
N ALA A 26 -1.43 1.94 -11.34
CA ALA A 26 -1.51 1.43 -9.96
C ALA A 26 -0.82 2.37 -8.95
N PHE A 27 0.17 3.12 -9.40
CA PHE A 27 0.91 4.09 -8.60
C PHE A 27 1.50 5.19 -9.49
N THR A 28 1.95 6.26 -8.85
CA THR A 28 2.77 7.31 -9.46
C THR A 28 4.08 7.41 -8.70
N LEU A 29 5.18 7.56 -9.43
CA LEU A 29 6.49 7.88 -8.87
C LEU A 29 7.00 9.21 -9.40
N SER A 30 7.86 9.86 -8.61
CA SER A 30 8.62 11.04 -8.95
C SER A 30 10.04 10.91 -8.43
N CYS A 31 11.00 11.15 -9.29
CA CYS A 31 12.41 11.18 -8.91
C CYS A 31 13.02 12.48 -9.43
N PRO A 32 13.11 13.53 -8.59
CA PRO A 32 13.71 14.81 -8.99
C PRO A 32 15.19 14.67 -9.30
N GLU A 33 15.68 15.53 -10.17
CA GLU A 33 17.10 15.65 -10.52
C GLU A 33 17.55 17.10 -10.36
N PRO A 34 18.70 17.35 -9.67
CA PRO A 34 19.50 16.38 -8.89
C PRO A 34 18.75 15.88 -7.64
N LEU A 35 19.21 14.75 -7.07
CA LEU A 35 18.69 14.26 -5.80
C LEU A 35 19.13 15.18 -4.66
N ALA A 36 18.16 15.74 -3.92
CA ALA A 36 18.45 16.72 -2.87
C ALA A 36 18.78 16.07 -1.52
N VAL A 37 18.29 14.86 -1.26
CA VAL A 37 18.41 14.18 0.04
C VAL A 37 18.47 12.65 -0.13
N PRO A 38 19.14 11.92 0.78
CA PRO A 38 19.23 10.45 0.74
C PRO A 38 17.97 9.78 1.30
N ILE A 39 16.78 10.23 0.89
CA ILE A 39 15.49 9.78 1.42
C ILE A 39 14.57 9.45 0.25
N VAL A 40 13.83 8.34 0.36
CA VAL A 40 12.68 8.02 -0.51
C VAL A 40 11.42 8.02 0.34
N ILE A 41 10.35 8.64 -0.16
CA ILE A 41 9.04 8.69 0.51
C ILE A 41 8.10 7.71 -0.19
N GLY A 42 7.49 6.79 0.59
CA GLY A 42 6.44 5.89 0.17
C GLY A 42 5.09 6.25 0.79
N ALA A 43 4.00 6.12 0.02
CA ALA A 43 2.62 6.21 0.51
C ALA A 43 1.78 5.07 -0.09
N PRO A 44 1.90 3.83 0.45
CA PRO A 44 1.32 2.63 -0.15
C PRO A 44 -0.18 2.51 0.05
N HIS A 45 -0.77 3.21 1.03
CA HIS A 45 -2.17 3.06 1.42
C HIS A 45 -3.05 4.29 1.16
N GLY A 46 -2.54 5.28 0.42
CA GLY A 46 -3.30 6.47 0.04
C GLY A 46 -4.25 6.24 -1.15
N GLY A 47 -4.18 5.08 -1.80
CA GLY A 47 -4.91 4.76 -3.01
C GLY A 47 -6.43 4.65 -2.81
N ARG A 48 -7.19 5.28 -3.72
CA ARG A 48 -8.67 5.36 -3.66
C ARG A 48 -9.32 5.10 -5.01
N HIS A 49 -8.59 4.58 -5.97
CA HIS A 49 -9.15 4.25 -7.27
C HIS A 49 -9.77 2.85 -7.25
N TYR A 50 -11.06 2.79 -6.92
CA TYR A 50 -11.82 1.55 -6.85
C TYR A 50 -12.55 1.28 -8.17
N PRO A 51 -12.16 0.27 -8.95
CA PRO A 51 -12.94 -0.17 -10.10
C PRO A 51 -14.32 -0.68 -9.69
N ASP A 52 -15.31 -0.57 -10.57
CA ASP A 52 -16.71 -0.95 -10.30
C ASP A 52 -16.85 -2.42 -9.90
N ASN A 53 -16.06 -3.33 -10.49
CA ASN A 53 -16.06 -4.75 -10.14
C ASN A 53 -15.57 -4.99 -8.69
N VAL A 54 -14.62 -4.20 -8.21
CA VAL A 54 -14.12 -4.27 -6.82
C VAL A 54 -15.18 -3.73 -5.88
N MET A 55 -15.76 -2.57 -6.16
CA MET A 55 -16.85 -1.99 -5.39
C MET A 55 -18.06 -2.92 -5.31
N GLY A 56 -18.46 -3.49 -6.45
CA GLY A 56 -19.57 -4.43 -6.55
C GLY A 56 -19.36 -5.73 -5.76
N ALA A 57 -18.11 -6.17 -5.57
CA ALA A 57 -17.76 -7.35 -4.78
C ALA A 57 -17.72 -7.11 -3.27
N MET A 58 -17.65 -5.86 -2.80
CA MET A 58 -17.64 -5.52 -1.39
C MET A 58 -19.06 -5.57 -0.79
N ARG A 59 -19.17 -6.01 0.49
CA ARG A 59 -20.44 -6.06 1.24
C ARG A 59 -20.94 -4.66 1.61
N ASP A 60 -20.04 -3.90 2.19
CA ASP A 60 -20.29 -2.54 2.66
C ASP A 60 -19.07 -1.66 2.33
N PRO A 61 -18.98 -1.17 1.07
CA PRO A 61 -17.79 -0.49 0.60
C PRO A 61 -17.47 0.78 1.38
N GLY A 62 -18.44 1.63 1.68
CA GLY A 62 -18.20 2.91 2.36
C GLY A 62 -17.42 2.78 3.66
N PRO A 63 -17.92 2.06 4.67
CA PRO A 63 -17.22 1.82 5.93
C PRO A 63 -15.90 1.06 5.77
N ALA A 64 -15.80 0.11 4.82
CA ALA A 64 -14.56 -0.63 4.57
C ALA A 64 -13.45 0.27 4.02
N MET A 65 -13.77 1.11 3.05
CA MET A 65 -12.88 2.11 2.48
C MET A 65 -12.34 3.05 3.57
N LEU A 66 -13.23 3.59 4.41
CA LEU A 66 -12.87 4.49 5.51
C LEU A 66 -11.89 3.87 6.52
N LYS A 67 -11.96 2.55 6.73
CA LYS A 67 -11.09 1.84 7.68
C LYS A 67 -9.77 1.37 7.09
N LEU A 68 -9.69 1.21 5.78
CA LEU A 68 -8.52 0.68 5.09
C LEU A 68 -7.64 1.75 4.45
N GLU A 69 -8.23 2.88 4.06
CA GLU A 69 -7.51 3.97 3.44
C GLU A 69 -6.76 4.81 4.49
N ASP A 70 -5.51 5.11 4.19
CA ASP A 70 -4.75 6.14 4.89
C ASP A 70 -5.07 7.50 4.25
N ARG A 71 -6.23 8.06 4.64
CA ARG A 71 -6.77 9.25 3.99
C ARG A 71 -5.85 10.45 4.10
N LEU A 72 -5.71 11.18 2.99
CA LEU A 72 -4.89 12.39 2.84
C LEU A 72 -3.38 12.15 2.97
N ILE A 73 -2.93 10.91 3.15
CA ILE A 73 -1.51 10.61 3.26
C ILE A 73 -0.79 10.84 1.94
N ASP A 74 -1.47 10.60 0.83
CA ASP A 74 -1.02 10.89 -0.53
C ASP A 74 -0.72 12.38 -0.74
N LEU A 75 -1.61 13.26 -0.25
CA LEU A 75 -1.43 14.71 -0.32
C LEU A 75 -0.28 15.18 0.58
N LEU A 76 -0.21 14.63 1.80
CA LEU A 76 0.88 14.92 2.73
C LEU A 76 2.23 14.46 2.16
N ALA A 77 2.30 13.24 1.63
CA ALA A 77 3.50 12.68 1.02
C ALA A 77 3.99 13.54 -0.16
N ALA A 78 3.07 13.96 -1.03
CA ALA A 78 3.38 14.81 -2.17
C ALA A 78 3.91 16.19 -1.72
N GLU A 79 3.34 16.79 -0.66
CA GLU A 79 3.79 18.07 -0.16
C GLU A 79 5.16 17.96 0.54
N VAL A 80 5.38 16.92 1.34
CA VAL A 80 6.69 16.66 1.97
C VAL A 80 7.77 16.42 0.90
N ALA A 81 7.48 15.63 -0.13
CA ALA A 81 8.40 15.39 -1.25
C ALA A 81 8.72 16.69 -1.99
N ARG A 82 7.71 17.52 -2.27
CA ARG A 82 7.89 18.82 -2.93
C ARG A 82 8.78 19.76 -2.11
N MET A 83 8.63 19.78 -0.78
CA MET A 83 9.41 20.66 0.12
C MET A 83 10.85 20.16 0.32
N SER A 84 11.03 18.84 0.38
CA SER A 84 12.34 18.23 0.66
C SER A 84 13.17 17.92 -0.59
N GLY A 85 12.53 17.85 -1.76
CA GLY A 85 13.16 17.35 -2.99
C GLY A 85 13.40 15.83 -2.97
N ALA A 86 12.77 15.10 -2.05
CA ALA A 86 12.89 13.66 -1.97
C ALA A 86 12.13 12.95 -3.11
N PRO A 87 12.66 11.86 -3.68
CA PRO A 87 11.88 10.93 -4.48
C PRO A 87 10.64 10.41 -3.75
N LEU A 88 9.56 10.18 -4.52
CA LEU A 88 8.25 9.82 -4.00
C LEU A 88 7.63 8.69 -4.80
N ILE A 89 6.99 7.74 -4.14
CA ILE A 89 6.09 6.76 -4.74
C ILE A 89 4.75 6.74 -3.99
N VAL A 90 3.64 6.92 -4.73
CA VAL A 90 2.28 6.98 -4.17
C VAL A 90 1.40 5.95 -4.85
N ALA A 91 0.77 5.06 -4.09
CA ALA A 91 -0.19 4.11 -4.61
C ALA A 91 -1.52 4.77 -4.96
N HIS A 92 -2.14 4.36 -6.08
CA HIS A 92 -3.51 4.68 -6.46
C HIS A 92 -4.44 3.47 -6.28
N ALA A 93 -3.88 2.25 -6.42
CA ALA A 93 -4.61 1.03 -6.10
C ALA A 93 -5.01 1.03 -4.62
N PRO A 94 -6.29 0.73 -4.30
CA PRO A 94 -6.77 0.80 -2.92
C PRO A 94 -6.26 -0.39 -2.10
N ARG A 95 -5.94 -0.16 -0.84
CA ARG A 95 -5.50 -1.18 0.10
C ARG A 95 -6.49 -2.35 0.23
N ALA A 96 -7.80 -2.10 0.08
CA ALA A 96 -8.80 -3.16 0.07
C ALA A 96 -8.56 -4.17 -1.05
N MET A 97 -8.08 -3.72 -2.21
CA MET A 97 -7.77 -4.57 -3.35
C MET A 97 -6.50 -5.39 -3.12
N ILE A 98 -5.44 -4.73 -2.65
CA ILE A 98 -4.15 -5.34 -2.36
C ILE A 98 -3.36 -4.48 -1.37
N ASP A 99 -2.84 -5.07 -0.31
CA ASP A 99 -2.03 -4.38 0.70
C ASP A 99 -0.54 -4.43 0.30
N LEU A 100 -0.02 -3.30 -0.16
CA LEU A 100 1.37 -3.17 -0.60
C LEU A 100 2.40 -3.30 0.53
N ASN A 101 1.96 -3.33 1.79
CA ASN A 101 2.80 -3.60 2.96
C ASN A 101 2.68 -5.05 3.44
N ARG A 102 2.31 -5.97 2.54
CA ARG A 102 2.25 -7.41 2.79
C ARG A 102 3.06 -8.16 1.76
N SER A 103 3.66 -9.27 2.20
CA SER A 103 4.27 -10.23 1.29
C SER A 103 3.23 -10.80 0.33
N PRO A 104 3.59 -11.06 -0.94
CA PRO A 104 2.69 -11.72 -1.88
C PRO A 104 2.25 -13.12 -1.42
N ASP A 105 2.97 -13.71 -0.46
CA ASP A 105 2.63 -15.01 0.13
C ASP A 105 1.71 -14.91 1.36
N ASP A 106 1.44 -13.69 1.88
CA ASP A 106 0.57 -13.49 3.04
C ASP A 106 -0.92 -13.55 2.64
N ILE A 107 -1.34 -14.70 2.13
CA ILE A 107 -2.68 -14.91 1.57
C ILE A 107 -3.53 -15.75 2.51
N ASP A 108 -4.76 -15.29 2.79
CA ASP A 108 -5.81 -16.13 3.38
C ASP A 108 -6.46 -17.00 2.28
N TRP A 109 -5.91 -18.20 2.08
CA TRP A 109 -6.38 -19.12 1.07
C TRP A 109 -7.86 -19.53 1.21
N ALA A 110 -8.45 -19.37 2.37
CA ALA A 110 -9.86 -19.63 2.58
C ALA A 110 -10.78 -18.66 1.81
N MET A 111 -10.28 -17.47 1.45
CA MET A 111 -11.01 -16.50 0.65
C MET A 111 -10.79 -16.64 -0.86
N ILE A 112 -9.90 -17.51 -1.31
CA ILE A 112 -9.61 -17.72 -2.73
C ILE A 112 -10.46 -18.88 -3.25
N ALA A 113 -11.09 -18.70 -4.43
CA ALA A 113 -11.86 -19.73 -5.10
C ALA A 113 -10.92 -20.76 -5.76
N GLY A 114 -11.40 -21.99 -5.89
CA GLY A 114 -10.67 -23.11 -6.50
C GLY A 114 -10.02 -24.05 -5.47
N PRO A 115 -9.29 -25.08 -5.93
CA PRO A 115 -8.65 -26.05 -5.07
C PRO A 115 -7.53 -25.39 -4.26
N ALA A 116 -7.48 -25.73 -2.96
CA ALA A 116 -6.38 -25.29 -2.10
C ALA A 116 -5.07 -25.91 -2.63
N ARG A 117 -4.05 -25.07 -2.88
CA ARG A 117 -2.71 -25.57 -3.21
C ARG A 117 -2.09 -26.16 -1.95
N SER A 118 -1.98 -27.48 -1.92
CA SER A 118 -1.39 -28.22 -0.78
C SER A 118 0.09 -27.91 -0.54
N ASP A 119 0.79 -27.44 -1.56
CA ASP A 119 2.19 -27.03 -1.56
C ASP A 119 2.41 -25.67 -0.87
N LEU A 120 1.46 -24.74 -0.98
CA LEU A 120 1.53 -23.42 -0.33
C LEU A 120 0.99 -23.44 1.12
N ALA A 121 0.17 -24.40 1.48
CA ALA A 121 -0.30 -24.60 2.86
C ALA A 121 0.79 -25.05 3.83
N LYS A 122 1.96 -25.48 3.33
CA LYS A 122 3.11 -25.94 4.14
C LYS A 122 3.96 -24.81 4.71
N GLY A 123 3.98 -23.63 4.09
CA GLY A 123 4.47 -22.41 4.71
C GLY A 123 3.38 -21.91 5.67
N GLY A 124 3.62 -21.91 6.96
CA GLY A 124 2.61 -21.53 7.96
C GLY A 124 1.93 -20.21 7.56
N VAL A 125 0.60 -20.20 7.48
CA VAL A 125 -0.19 -19.00 7.19
C VAL A 125 0.30 -17.87 8.08
N ASN A 126 0.80 -16.80 7.48
CA ASN A 126 1.32 -15.65 8.20
C ASN A 126 0.26 -15.13 9.21
N ARG A 127 0.70 -14.61 10.34
CA ARG A 127 -0.18 -14.11 11.42
C ARG A 127 -1.21 -13.11 10.90
N ARG A 128 -0.84 -12.27 9.94
CA ARG A 128 -1.71 -11.21 9.39
C ARG A 128 -2.85 -11.77 8.54
N ALA A 129 -2.58 -12.74 7.66
CA ALA A 129 -3.63 -13.43 6.91
C ALA A 129 -4.64 -14.11 7.85
N ARG A 130 -4.18 -14.76 8.93
CA ARG A 130 -5.06 -15.38 9.95
C ARG A 130 -6.00 -14.38 10.61
N THR A 131 -5.56 -13.14 10.83
CA THR A 131 -6.38 -12.07 11.42
C THR A 131 -7.29 -11.39 10.41
N GLY A 132 -7.23 -11.76 9.14
CA GLY A 132 -8.00 -11.17 8.05
C GLY A 132 -7.38 -9.93 7.42
N LEU A 133 -6.11 -9.63 7.72
CA LEU A 133 -5.35 -8.48 7.20
C LEU A 133 -4.10 -8.94 6.44
N GLY A 134 -4.24 -9.97 5.61
CA GLY A 134 -3.19 -10.42 4.69
C GLY A 134 -3.07 -9.53 3.46
N LEU A 135 -2.44 -10.07 2.39
CA LEU A 135 -2.22 -9.38 1.12
C LEU A 135 -3.51 -8.79 0.55
N VAL A 136 -4.61 -9.53 0.59
CA VAL A 136 -5.96 -8.99 0.36
C VAL A 136 -6.70 -8.99 1.69
N PRO A 137 -7.05 -7.82 2.24
CA PRO A 137 -7.80 -7.74 3.48
C PRO A 137 -9.16 -8.44 3.34
N ARG A 138 -9.44 -9.36 4.26
CA ARG A 138 -10.67 -10.15 4.26
C ARG A 138 -11.67 -9.67 5.30
N ARG A 139 -11.19 -9.36 6.50
CA ARG A 139 -12.02 -8.99 7.65
C ARG A 139 -11.51 -7.77 8.36
N LEU A 140 -12.43 -6.97 8.87
CA LEU A 140 -12.10 -5.80 9.71
C LEU A 140 -12.72 -5.94 11.10
N PRO A 141 -12.00 -5.55 12.17
CA PRO A 141 -12.55 -5.50 13.52
C PRO A 141 -13.83 -4.67 13.57
N GLY A 142 -14.89 -5.25 14.18
CA GLY A 142 -16.18 -4.60 14.34
C GLY A 142 -17.02 -4.45 13.06
N MET A 143 -16.56 -5.03 11.93
CA MET A 143 -17.26 -4.96 10.65
C MET A 143 -17.49 -6.36 10.02
N GLY A 144 -16.58 -7.31 10.32
CA GLY A 144 -16.65 -8.66 9.75
C GLY A 144 -16.05 -8.76 8.36
N GLU A 145 -16.64 -9.63 7.52
CA GLU A 145 -16.17 -9.91 6.16
C GLU A 145 -16.38 -8.70 5.23
N ILE A 146 -15.32 -8.33 4.50
CA ILE A 146 -15.36 -7.22 3.52
C ILE A 146 -16.05 -7.64 2.23
N TRP A 147 -15.83 -8.89 1.79
CA TRP A 147 -16.24 -9.38 0.47
C TRP A 147 -17.55 -10.18 0.52
N LYS A 148 -18.34 -10.10 -0.53
CA LYS A 148 -19.57 -10.89 -0.71
C LYS A 148 -19.30 -12.36 -0.98
N GLY A 149 -18.19 -12.66 -1.64
CA GLY A 149 -17.81 -13.99 -2.04
C GLY A 149 -16.29 -14.21 -2.00
N ARG A 150 -15.87 -15.37 -2.50
CA ARG A 150 -14.45 -15.68 -2.66
C ARG A 150 -13.90 -14.95 -3.88
N LEU A 151 -12.64 -14.55 -3.80
CA LEU A 151 -11.87 -13.94 -4.89
C LEU A 151 -11.45 -15.05 -5.88
N ALA A 152 -11.63 -14.84 -7.16
CA ALA A 152 -11.10 -15.73 -8.19
C ALA A 152 -9.57 -15.75 -8.14
N ARG A 153 -8.96 -16.88 -8.46
CA ARG A 153 -7.49 -17.02 -8.45
C ARG A 153 -6.85 -16.08 -9.46
N GLU A 154 -7.45 -15.99 -10.64
CA GLU A 154 -6.99 -15.13 -11.73
C GLU A 154 -7.01 -13.66 -11.33
N ASP A 155 -8.01 -13.23 -10.54
CA ASP A 155 -8.08 -11.85 -10.02
C ASP A 155 -6.97 -11.57 -9.00
N LEU A 156 -6.64 -12.54 -8.13
CA LEU A 156 -5.53 -12.42 -7.19
C LEU A 156 -4.21 -12.31 -7.95
N ASP A 157 -3.97 -13.22 -8.90
CA ASP A 157 -2.75 -13.25 -9.69
C ASP A 157 -2.60 -11.94 -10.50
N ALA A 158 -3.68 -11.44 -11.10
CA ALA A 158 -3.67 -10.15 -11.79
C ALA A 158 -3.26 -8.98 -10.86
N ARG A 159 -3.80 -8.92 -9.63
CA ARG A 159 -3.44 -7.89 -8.65
C ARG A 159 -1.97 -7.95 -8.26
N ILE A 160 -1.41 -9.16 -8.07
CA ILE A 160 0.00 -9.34 -7.77
C ILE A 160 0.87 -8.90 -8.94
N GLU A 161 0.57 -9.37 -10.16
CA GLU A 161 1.40 -9.13 -11.34
C GLU A 161 1.33 -7.67 -11.83
N THR A 162 0.18 -7.02 -11.73
CA THR A 162 0.02 -5.68 -12.32
C THR A 162 0.07 -4.53 -11.31
N VAL A 163 -0.05 -4.82 -10.00
CA VAL A 163 0.00 -3.79 -8.94
C VAL A 163 1.18 -4.01 -8.02
N HIS A 164 1.20 -5.17 -7.31
CA HIS A 164 2.16 -5.41 -6.23
C HIS A 164 3.61 -5.47 -6.74
N LYS A 165 3.88 -6.37 -7.68
CA LYS A 165 5.25 -6.52 -8.24
C LYS A 165 5.76 -5.25 -8.90
N PRO A 166 5.00 -4.54 -9.77
CA PRO A 166 5.46 -3.31 -10.36
C PRO A 166 5.74 -2.20 -9.35
N TYR A 167 4.92 -2.09 -8.28
CA TYR A 167 5.15 -1.11 -7.21
C TYR A 167 6.47 -1.37 -6.50
N HIS A 168 6.73 -2.61 -6.07
CA HIS A 168 7.95 -2.95 -5.35
C HIS A 168 9.19 -2.89 -6.24
N ALA A 169 9.08 -3.27 -7.52
CA ALA A 169 10.17 -3.10 -8.48
C ALA A 169 10.53 -1.61 -8.66
N ALA A 170 9.54 -0.74 -8.83
CA ALA A 170 9.77 0.70 -8.96
C ALA A 170 10.36 1.31 -7.68
N LEU A 171 9.87 0.89 -6.50
CA LEU A 171 10.42 1.31 -5.21
C LEU A 171 11.89 0.85 -5.07
N GLY A 172 12.20 -0.39 -5.45
CA GLY A 172 13.57 -0.93 -5.44
C GLY A 172 14.51 -0.08 -6.29
N VAL A 173 14.12 0.23 -7.52
CA VAL A 173 14.91 1.09 -8.44
C VAL A 173 15.15 2.49 -7.83
N LEU A 174 14.13 3.09 -7.19
CA LEU A 174 14.30 4.39 -6.52
C LEU A 174 15.31 4.31 -5.36
N LEU A 175 15.20 3.27 -4.54
CA LEU A 175 16.10 3.07 -3.40
C LEU A 175 17.54 2.83 -3.85
N GLU A 176 17.73 1.98 -4.87
CA GLU A 176 19.06 1.73 -5.44
C GLU A 176 19.68 3.00 -6.00
N ARG A 177 18.93 3.79 -6.76
CA ARG A 177 19.42 5.04 -7.33
C ARG A 177 19.86 6.03 -6.26
N VAL A 178 19.06 6.24 -5.20
CA VAL A 178 19.42 7.14 -4.10
C VAL A 178 20.63 6.62 -3.34
N ARG A 179 20.70 5.31 -3.07
CA ARG A 179 21.85 4.68 -2.42
C ARG A 179 23.13 4.86 -3.25
N ASP A 180 23.05 4.68 -4.56
CA ASP A 180 24.24 4.76 -5.44
C ASP A 180 24.80 6.17 -5.52
N GLU A 181 23.95 7.21 -5.40
CA GLU A 181 24.39 8.60 -5.38
C GLU A 181 24.91 9.04 -3.99
N TRP A 182 24.29 8.56 -2.89
CA TRP A 182 24.56 9.05 -1.54
C TRP A 182 25.34 8.07 -0.64
N GLY A 183 25.55 6.83 -1.09
CA GLY A 183 26.15 5.76 -0.30
C GLY A 183 25.21 5.10 0.69
N ALA A 184 24.04 5.69 0.95
CA ALA A 184 22.98 5.18 1.82
C ALA A 184 21.63 5.73 1.40
N VAL A 185 20.54 5.08 1.82
CA VAL A 185 19.17 5.55 1.60
C VAL A 185 18.29 5.28 2.82
N LEU A 186 17.38 6.20 3.13
CA LEU A 186 16.32 6.03 4.12
C LEU A 186 14.98 5.97 3.40
N LEU A 187 14.23 4.89 3.58
CA LEU A 187 12.82 4.82 3.20
C LEU A 187 11.94 5.34 4.34
N ILE A 188 11.13 6.35 4.05
CA ILE A 188 10.08 6.85 4.93
C ILE A 188 8.74 6.40 4.35
N ASP A 189 8.15 5.37 4.95
CA ASP A 189 6.85 4.85 4.58
C ASP A 189 5.77 5.55 5.40
N LEU A 190 5.00 6.43 4.73
CA LEU A 190 4.04 7.30 5.40
C LEU A 190 2.68 6.61 5.51
N HIS A 191 2.19 6.57 6.74
CA HIS A 191 0.87 6.03 7.08
C HIS A 191 0.06 6.99 7.94
N SER A 192 -1.25 6.89 7.85
CA SER A 192 -2.16 7.41 8.86
C SER A 192 -2.72 6.28 9.72
N MET A 193 -3.06 6.60 10.96
CA MET A 193 -3.65 5.64 11.88
C MET A 193 -4.75 6.32 12.70
N PRO A 194 -5.74 5.55 13.21
CA PRO A 194 -6.73 6.10 14.12
C PRO A 194 -6.07 6.76 15.32
N PRO A 195 -6.70 7.79 15.91
CA PRO A 195 -6.18 8.45 17.11
C PRO A 195 -5.88 7.46 18.21
N LEU A 196 -4.69 7.53 18.79
CA LEU A 196 -4.36 6.76 19.98
C LEU A 196 -5.18 7.28 21.17
N LYS A 197 -5.58 6.36 22.05
CA LYS A 197 -6.21 6.77 23.31
C LYS A 197 -5.23 7.60 24.13
N PRO A 198 -5.62 8.74 24.71
CA PRO A 198 -4.78 9.49 25.63
C PRO A 198 -4.30 8.59 26.78
N ALA A 199 -3.03 8.70 27.16
CA ALA A 199 -2.48 7.94 28.28
C ALA A 199 -3.02 8.42 29.64
N GLY A 200 -3.66 9.61 29.69
CA GLY A 200 -4.28 10.19 30.87
C GLY A 200 -5.03 11.48 30.56
N PRO A 201 -5.77 12.03 31.54
CA PRO A 201 -6.50 13.29 31.39
C PRO A 201 -5.55 14.43 30.98
N GLY A 202 -5.91 15.19 29.93
CA GLY A 202 -5.15 16.33 29.43
C GLY A 202 -3.95 15.99 28.54
N GLN A 203 -3.64 14.72 28.31
CA GLN A 203 -2.56 14.31 27.39
C GLN A 203 -3.10 14.08 25.98
N ARG A 204 -2.42 14.68 24.99
CA ARG A 204 -2.64 14.32 23.57
C ARG A 204 -1.82 13.07 23.25
N ALA A 205 -2.46 12.04 22.73
CA ALA A 205 -1.73 10.88 22.25
C ALA A 205 -1.07 11.23 20.90
N ALA A 206 0.25 11.20 20.87
CA ALA A 206 1.03 11.24 19.65
C ALA A 206 2.00 10.05 19.67
N ALA A 207 2.10 9.32 18.58
CA ALA A 207 3.12 8.30 18.39
C ALA A 207 3.78 8.49 17.03
N ILE A 208 5.10 8.57 17.04
CA ILE A 208 5.92 8.33 15.87
C ILE A 208 6.43 6.90 16.04
N LEU A 209 5.91 5.99 15.22
CA LEU A 209 6.40 4.62 15.19
C LEU A 209 7.59 4.56 14.22
N THR A 210 8.79 4.53 14.79
CA THR A 210 9.99 4.21 14.01
C THR A 210 10.31 2.74 14.22
N GLN A 211 10.28 1.94 13.15
CA GLN A 211 10.93 0.63 13.15
C GLN A 211 12.26 0.78 12.42
N PRO A 212 13.40 0.82 13.13
CA PRO A 212 14.69 0.71 12.49
C PRO A 212 14.82 -0.75 12.01
N ARG A 213 14.48 -1.01 10.76
CA ARG A 213 14.92 -2.20 10.05
C ARG A 213 16.13 -1.80 9.23
N ALA A 214 17.30 -2.30 9.60
CA ALA A 214 18.38 -2.46 8.65
C ALA A 214 17.90 -3.53 7.66
N CYS A 215 17.19 -3.14 6.62
CA CYS A 215 16.81 -4.03 5.54
C CYS A 215 17.94 -3.94 4.50
N PRO A 216 18.70 -5.03 4.23
CA PRO A 216 19.54 -5.08 3.05
C PRO A 216 18.63 -4.84 1.84
N VAL A 217 19.06 -3.97 0.92
CA VAL A 217 18.28 -3.64 -0.30
C VAL A 217 17.88 -4.91 -1.08
N HIS A 218 18.63 -5.99 -0.93
CA HIS A 218 18.36 -7.30 -1.52
C HIS A 218 17.07 -7.99 -1.02
N GLU A 219 16.55 -7.66 0.15
CA GLU A 219 15.31 -8.26 0.65
C GLU A 219 14.04 -7.64 0.03
N PHE A 220 14.13 -6.50 -0.67
CA PHE A 220 13.01 -5.93 -1.41
C PHE A 220 12.83 -6.50 -2.82
N VAL A 221 13.85 -7.18 -3.36
CA VAL A 221 13.83 -7.76 -4.71
C VAL A 221 13.24 -9.18 -4.70
N ASP A 222 13.22 -9.86 -3.54
CA ASP A 222 12.72 -11.23 -3.37
C ASP A 222 11.35 -11.30 -2.69
N ILE A 223 10.60 -10.17 -2.61
CA ILE A 223 9.24 -10.14 -2.05
C ILE A 223 8.20 -10.29 -3.16
#